data_81324232f7e5fb535136c094c5001418
#
_entry.id   81324232f7e5fb535136c094c5001418
#
_cell.length_a   1.000
_cell.length_b   1.000
_cell.length_c   1.000
_cell.angle_alpha   90.00
_cell.angle_beta   90.00
_cell.angle_gamma   90.00
#
_symmetry.space_group_name_H-M   'P 1'
#
loop_
_entity.id
_entity.type
_entity.pdbx_description
1 polymer ?
#
loop_
_entity_poly.entity_id
_entity_poly.type
_entity_poly.pdbx_seq_one_letter_code
_entity_poly.pdbx_strand_id
1 'polypeptide(L)'
;RSVSAFLLNRSSDLYGSEFKSAPRPEVGKMLPQVKNVIAVSSGKGGVGKSTVSANLAIALAKLGYKVGLLDTDIFGPSMPKMFGVEEERPYSVHKDGRDLIEPIEKYGVKLLSIGFFVSPTTATLWRGGMACSALKQLIGDADWGELDYFILDTPPGTSDIHLTLLQTLAI
;
A
#
# COMPACT_ATOMS: atom_id res chain seq x y z
N ARG A 1 -6.43 3.21 18.85
CA ARG A 1 -4.96 3.36 18.78
C ARG A 1 -4.64 4.11 17.51
N SER A 2 -3.83 5.18 17.67
CA SER A 2 -3.69 6.29 16.74
C SER A 2 -3.12 5.88 15.38
N VAL A 3 -3.84 6.21 14.32
CA VAL A 3 -3.31 6.26 12.97
C VAL A 3 -2.83 7.69 12.75
N SER A 4 -1.54 7.92 12.66
CA SER A 4 -0.97 9.22 12.32
C SER A 4 -0.84 9.30 10.81
N ALA A 5 -1.78 9.96 10.16
CA ALA A 5 -1.60 10.42 8.80
C ALA A 5 -0.73 11.68 8.84
N PHE A 6 0.49 11.62 8.28
CA PHE A 6 1.32 12.80 8.12
C PHE A 6 0.83 13.56 6.88
N LEU A 7 -0.08 14.49 7.07
CA LEU A 7 -0.39 15.53 6.11
C LEU A 7 0.51 16.73 6.39
N LEU A 8 1.56 16.90 5.57
CA LEU A 8 2.27 18.17 5.50
C LEU A 8 1.41 19.16 4.70
N ASN A 9 0.50 19.82 5.38
CA ASN A 9 -0.02 21.09 4.90
C ASN A 9 -0.48 21.95 6.09
N ARG A 10 0.28 23.00 6.37
CA ARG A 10 -0.13 24.07 7.27
C ARG A 10 -1.10 24.98 6.54
N SER A 11 -2.38 24.83 6.82
CA SER A 11 -3.34 25.92 6.72
C SER A 11 -4.32 25.82 7.89
N SER A 12 -3.83 26.24 9.06
CA SER A 12 -4.55 26.12 10.33
C SER A 12 -5.36 27.37 10.69
N ASP A 13 -5.78 28.22 9.75
CA ASP A 13 -6.35 29.50 10.16
C ASP A 13 -7.67 29.91 9.49
N LEU A 14 -8.48 29.01 8.98
CA LEU A 14 -9.68 29.50 8.30
C LEU A 14 -11.05 28.89 8.66
N TYR A 15 -11.23 27.98 9.60
CA TYR A 15 -12.61 27.64 10.00
C TYR A 15 -12.68 27.09 11.43
N GLY A 16 -13.06 27.95 12.38
CA GLY A 16 -13.60 27.58 13.68
C GLY A 16 -15.00 26.99 13.54
N SER A 17 -15.09 25.73 13.12
CA SER A 17 -16.27 24.91 13.30
C SER A 17 -15.82 23.53 13.77
N GLU A 18 -16.33 23.10 14.93
CA GLU A 18 -16.17 21.73 15.40
C GLU A 18 -16.67 20.77 14.32
N PHE A 19 -15.75 20.20 13.56
CA PHE A 19 -16.05 19.06 12.71
C PHE A 19 -16.32 17.86 13.64
N LYS A 20 -17.59 17.66 13.99
CA LYS A 20 -18.02 16.37 14.52
C LYS A 20 -17.83 15.36 13.40
N SER A 21 -16.75 14.60 13.48
CA SER A 21 -16.54 13.47 12.57
C SER A 21 -17.75 12.57 12.65
N ALA A 22 -18.46 12.39 11.53
CA ALA A 22 -19.48 11.35 11.44
C ALA A 22 -18.85 10.00 11.85
N PRO A 23 -19.58 9.14 12.56
CA PRO A 23 -19.05 7.82 12.90
C PRO A 23 -18.62 7.14 11.61
N ARG A 24 -17.32 6.79 11.53
CA ARG A 24 -16.79 6.05 10.39
C ARG A 24 -17.54 4.73 10.31
N PRO A 25 -18.06 4.33 9.13
CA PRO A 25 -18.59 2.99 8.96
C PRO A 25 -17.50 2.01 9.43
N GLU A 26 -17.86 0.97 10.15
CA GLU A 26 -16.95 -0.10 10.52
C GLU A 26 -16.45 -0.75 9.23
N VAL A 27 -15.32 -0.28 8.76
CA VAL A 27 -14.64 -0.85 7.60
C VAL A 27 -13.96 -2.11 8.11
N GLY A 28 -14.36 -3.26 7.60
CA GLY A 28 -13.79 -4.54 7.98
C GLY A 28 -12.27 -4.52 7.78
N LYS A 29 -11.52 -4.80 8.83
CA LYS A 29 -10.06 -4.89 8.75
C LYS A 29 -9.70 -6.11 7.91
N MET A 30 -9.28 -5.91 6.66
CA MET A 30 -8.82 -7.01 5.80
C MET A 30 -7.50 -7.65 6.31
N LEU A 31 -6.72 -6.92 7.09
CA LEU A 31 -5.44 -7.38 7.64
C LEU A 31 -5.43 -7.26 9.17
N PRO A 32 -6.17 -8.11 9.89
CA PRO A 32 -6.24 -8.04 11.36
C PRO A 32 -4.89 -8.34 12.04
N GLN A 33 -3.98 -9.03 11.36
CA GLN A 33 -2.65 -9.39 11.83
C GLN A 33 -1.61 -8.27 11.67
N VAL A 34 -1.98 -7.14 11.07
CA VAL A 34 -1.12 -5.98 10.88
C VAL A 34 -1.33 -4.96 12.00
N LYS A 35 -0.25 -4.56 12.68
CA LYS A 35 -0.33 -3.63 13.81
C LYS A 35 -0.50 -2.18 13.39
N ASN A 36 0.28 -1.76 12.38
CA ASN A 36 0.29 -0.37 11.92
C ASN A 36 0.27 -0.34 10.38
N VAL A 37 -0.57 0.53 9.82
CA VAL A 37 -0.61 0.80 8.38
C VAL A 37 -0.17 2.24 8.13
N ILE A 38 0.77 2.43 7.19
CA ILE A 38 1.29 3.74 6.80
C ILE A 38 1.07 3.92 5.31
N ALA A 39 0.24 4.89 4.93
CA ALA A 39 0.08 5.27 3.54
C ALA A 39 0.96 6.48 3.21
N VAL A 40 1.82 6.32 2.21
CA VAL A 40 2.67 7.40 1.68
C VAL A 40 2.02 7.94 0.43
N SER A 41 1.60 9.18 0.46
CA SER A 41 0.86 9.85 -0.62
C SER A 41 1.48 11.20 -0.99
N SER A 42 1.22 11.65 -2.19
CA SER A 42 1.67 12.98 -2.66
C SER A 42 0.66 13.61 -3.62
N GLY A 43 0.53 14.94 -3.59
CA GLY A 43 -0.38 15.68 -4.45
C GLY A 43 0.02 15.69 -5.93
N LYS A 44 1.30 15.41 -6.26
CA LYS A 44 1.81 15.32 -7.63
C LYS A 44 2.91 14.28 -7.78
N GLY A 45 3.15 13.83 -9.01
CA GLY A 45 4.22 12.89 -9.33
C GLY A 45 5.62 13.50 -9.21
N GLY A 46 6.63 12.64 -9.10
CA GLY A 46 8.04 13.04 -9.16
C GLY A 46 8.61 13.72 -7.91
N VAL A 47 7.90 13.72 -6.79
CA VAL A 47 8.33 14.39 -5.53
C VAL A 47 9.13 13.47 -4.58
N GLY A 48 9.39 12.23 -4.99
CA GLY A 48 10.16 11.28 -4.18
C GLY A 48 9.31 10.40 -3.25
N LYS A 49 8.00 10.32 -3.44
CA LYS A 49 7.08 9.49 -2.65
C LYS A 49 7.57 8.04 -2.51
N SER A 50 7.81 7.37 -3.63
CA SER A 50 8.26 5.96 -3.63
C SER A 50 9.64 5.79 -3.01
N THR A 51 10.53 6.79 -3.15
CA THR A 51 11.82 6.80 -2.46
C THR A 51 11.63 6.84 -0.95
N VAL A 52 10.70 7.63 -0.45
CA VAL A 52 10.37 7.68 0.99
C VAL A 52 9.80 6.34 1.45
N SER A 53 8.84 5.77 0.70
CA SER A 53 8.22 4.47 1.02
C SER A 53 9.26 3.35 1.12
N ALA A 54 10.14 3.23 0.12
CA ALA A 54 11.17 2.20 0.07
C ALA A 54 12.18 2.34 1.24
N ASN A 55 12.69 3.55 1.46
CA ASN A 55 13.67 3.79 2.52
C ASN A 55 13.05 3.60 3.92
N LEU A 56 11.81 4.02 4.13
CA LEU A 56 11.09 3.80 5.38
C LEU A 56 10.93 2.30 5.65
N ALA A 57 10.50 1.52 4.65
CA ALA A 57 10.33 0.08 4.78
C ALA A 57 11.65 -0.61 5.17
N ILE A 58 12.73 -0.32 4.46
CA ILE A 58 14.05 -0.90 4.72
C ILE A 58 14.60 -0.45 6.09
N ALA A 59 14.41 0.82 6.46
CA ALA A 59 14.84 1.33 7.76
C ALA A 59 14.14 0.61 8.92
N LEU A 60 12.82 0.43 8.83
CA LEU A 60 12.05 -0.31 9.83
C LEU A 60 12.47 -1.79 9.90
N ALA A 61 12.69 -2.43 8.74
CA ALA A 61 13.18 -3.81 8.69
C ALA A 61 14.58 -3.95 9.34
N LYS A 62 15.49 -3.00 9.10
CA LYS A 62 16.80 -2.95 9.76
C LYS A 62 16.72 -2.76 11.28
N LEU A 63 15.66 -2.17 11.79
CA LEU A 63 15.39 -2.05 13.22
C LEU A 63 14.76 -3.33 13.81
N GLY A 64 14.58 -4.37 13.00
CA GLY A 64 14.05 -5.66 13.43
C GLY A 64 12.52 -5.80 13.38
N TYR A 65 11.82 -4.84 12.79
CA TYR A 65 10.37 -4.94 12.61
C TYR A 65 10.01 -5.82 11.40
N LYS A 66 8.88 -6.53 11.50
CA LYS A 66 8.27 -7.24 10.38
C LYS A 66 7.54 -6.23 9.49
N VAL A 67 8.01 -6.06 8.26
CA VAL A 67 7.52 -4.99 7.37
C VAL A 67 7.00 -5.57 6.06
N GLY A 68 5.79 -5.14 5.68
CA GLY A 68 5.24 -5.31 4.34
C GLY A 68 5.23 -3.98 3.57
N LEU A 69 5.46 -4.03 2.27
CA LEU A 69 5.38 -2.90 1.37
C LEU A 69 4.54 -3.27 0.15
N LEU A 70 3.46 -2.53 -0.09
CA LEU A 70 2.62 -2.68 -1.27
C LEU A 70 2.70 -1.44 -2.14
N ASP A 71 3.18 -1.61 -3.38
CA ASP A 71 3.18 -0.59 -4.42
C ASP A 71 1.86 -0.66 -5.19
N THR A 72 1.09 0.40 -5.10
CA THR A 72 -0.25 0.51 -5.70
C THR A 72 -0.29 1.48 -6.88
N ASP A 73 0.86 1.97 -7.35
CA ASP A 73 0.94 2.88 -8.51
C ASP A 73 0.94 2.08 -9.83
N ILE A 74 -0.25 1.95 -10.42
CA ILE A 74 -0.45 1.16 -11.66
C ILE A 74 0.27 1.77 -12.86
N PHE A 75 0.34 3.09 -12.91
CA PHE A 75 0.88 3.80 -14.08
C PHE A 75 2.39 4.01 -14.02
N GLY A 76 2.97 3.86 -12.84
CA GLY A 76 4.41 4.03 -12.63
C GLY A 76 4.94 3.15 -11.50
N PRO A 77 4.69 1.81 -11.54
CA PRO A 77 5.15 0.94 -10.49
C PRO A 77 6.68 0.99 -10.41
N SER A 78 7.20 1.47 -9.29
CA SER A 78 8.63 1.74 -9.14
C SER A 78 9.35 0.80 -8.20
N MET A 79 8.62 0.13 -7.32
CA MET A 79 9.22 -0.73 -6.29
C MET A 79 9.98 -1.93 -6.84
N PRO A 80 9.53 -2.65 -7.91
CA PRO A 80 10.32 -3.74 -8.47
C PRO A 80 11.72 -3.30 -8.87
N LYS A 81 11.83 -2.13 -9.53
CA LYS A 81 13.11 -1.53 -9.93
C LYS A 81 13.94 -1.08 -8.74
N MET A 82 13.33 -0.39 -7.78
CA MET A 82 14.03 0.14 -6.60
C MET A 82 14.60 -0.97 -5.71
N PHE A 83 13.93 -2.12 -5.67
CA PHE A 83 14.38 -3.28 -4.91
C PHE A 83 15.27 -4.24 -5.72
N GLY A 84 15.43 -4.01 -7.04
CA GLY A 84 16.22 -4.86 -7.93
C GLY A 84 15.60 -6.24 -8.11
N VAL A 85 14.27 -6.32 -8.20
CA VAL A 85 13.48 -7.55 -8.33
C VAL A 85 12.57 -7.53 -9.56
N GLU A 86 12.95 -6.79 -10.60
CA GLU A 86 12.14 -6.61 -11.82
C GLU A 86 11.86 -7.94 -12.55
N GLU A 87 12.83 -8.86 -12.49
CA GLU A 87 12.74 -10.18 -13.11
C GLU A 87 12.07 -11.24 -12.21
N GLU A 88 11.88 -10.92 -10.93
CA GLU A 88 11.20 -11.82 -9.99
C GLU A 88 9.68 -11.76 -10.21
N ARG A 89 9.01 -12.86 -9.91
CA ARG A 89 7.54 -12.94 -9.98
C ARG A 89 7.01 -13.58 -8.70
N PRO A 90 6.02 -12.95 -8.05
CA PRO A 90 5.28 -13.60 -6.98
C PRO A 90 4.66 -14.90 -7.49
N TYR A 91 4.63 -15.92 -6.67
CA TYR A 91 4.05 -17.22 -7.00
C TYR A 91 2.91 -17.54 -6.02
N SER A 92 2.05 -18.47 -6.42
CA SER A 92 0.97 -18.94 -5.56
C SER A 92 1.47 -20.05 -4.65
N VAL A 93 1.10 -19.97 -3.37
CA VAL A 93 1.33 -21.02 -2.37
C VAL A 93 -0.01 -21.49 -1.82
N HIS A 94 -0.15 -22.80 -1.63
CA HIS A 94 -1.33 -23.37 -0.99
C HIS A 94 -1.11 -23.45 0.52
N LYS A 95 -1.91 -22.68 1.28
CA LYS A 95 -1.81 -22.59 2.74
C LYS A 95 -3.20 -22.52 3.36
N ASP A 96 -3.44 -23.31 4.38
CA ASP A 96 -4.71 -23.35 5.11
C ASP A 96 -5.96 -23.53 4.21
N GLY A 97 -5.81 -24.35 3.14
CA GLY A 97 -6.90 -24.64 2.21
C GLY A 97 -7.21 -23.51 1.21
N ARG A 98 -6.33 -22.52 1.07
CA ARG A 98 -6.44 -21.40 0.13
C ARG A 98 -5.15 -21.19 -0.65
N ASP A 99 -5.29 -20.71 -1.86
CA ASP A 99 -4.17 -20.26 -2.67
C ASP A 99 -3.86 -18.80 -2.34
N LEU A 100 -2.67 -18.55 -1.84
CA LEU A 100 -2.21 -17.21 -1.46
C LEU A 100 -1.06 -16.79 -2.36
N ILE A 101 -0.91 -15.47 -2.54
CA ILE A 101 0.22 -14.88 -3.25
C ILE A 101 1.36 -14.72 -2.26
N GLU A 102 2.50 -15.38 -2.53
CA GLU A 102 3.71 -15.21 -1.72
C GLU A 102 4.40 -13.88 -2.09
N PRO A 103 4.55 -12.94 -1.14
CA PRO A 103 5.30 -11.72 -1.39
C PRO A 103 6.79 -12.01 -1.64
N ILE A 104 7.43 -11.19 -2.48
CA ILE A 104 8.87 -11.24 -2.66
C ILE A 104 9.55 -10.68 -1.41
N GLU A 105 10.50 -11.41 -0.85
CA GLU A 105 11.29 -10.95 0.29
C GLU A 105 12.62 -10.35 -0.16
N LYS A 106 12.83 -9.05 0.12
CA LYS A 106 14.06 -8.35 -0.18
C LYS A 106 14.40 -7.34 0.91
N TYR A 107 15.64 -7.31 1.34
CA TYR A 107 16.12 -6.41 2.41
C TYR A 107 15.34 -6.51 3.72
N GLY A 108 14.75 -7.70 4.02
CA GLY A 108 13.91 -7.92 5.19
C GLY A 108 12.49 -7.35 5.07
N VAL A 109 12.07 -6.97 3.86
CA VAL A 109 10.74 -6.44 3.55
C VAL A 109 9.99 -7.43 2.68
N LYS A 110 8.75 -7.74 3.03
CA LYS A 110 7.80 -8.45 2.17
C LYS A 110 7.23 -7.45 1.16
N LEU A 111 7.52 -7.64 -0.12
CA LEU A 111 7.17 -6.72 -1.20
C LEU A 111 6.15 -7.32 -2.15
N LEU A 112 5.08 -6.60 -2.43
CA LEU A 112 4.26 -6.78 -3.62
C LEU A 112 4.13 -5.45 -4.36
N SER A 113 4.03 -5.54 -5.67
CA SER A 113 3.73 -4.40 -6.56
C SER A 113 2.69 -4.83 -7.57
N ILE A 114 1.77 -3.94 -7.87
CA ILE A 114 0.84 -4.12 -8.98
C ILE A 114 1.59 -4.33 -10.30
N GLY A 115 2.80 -3.78 -10.41
CA GLY A 115 3.69 -3.92 -11.56
C GLY A 115 4.15 -5.35 -11.86
N PHE A 116 4.06 -6.28 -10.90
CA PHE A 116 4.34 -7.70 -11.15
C PHE A 116 3.24 -8.39 -11.98
N PHE A 117 2.03 -7.85 -11.97
CA PHE A 117 0.83 -8.46 -12.54
C PHE A 117 0.32 -7.73 -13.78
N VAL A 118 0.75 -6.48 -13.98
CA VAL A 118 0.26 -5.61 -15.06
C VAL A 118 1.43 -5.19 -15.93
N SER A 119 1.38 -5.53 -17.22
CA SER A 119 2.37 -5.02 -18.17
C SER A 119 2.11 -3.55 -18.49
N PRO A 120 3.12 -2.76 -18.87
CA PRO A 120 2.94 -1.36 -19.25
C PRO A 120 1.92 -1.16 -20.38
N THR A 121 1.82 -2.13 -21.30
CA THR A 121 0.86 -2.10 -22.41
C THR A 121 -0.57 -2.36 -21.97
N THR A 122 -0.78 -3.16 -20.94
CA THR A 122 -2.11 -3.45 -20.40
C THR A 122 -2.56 -2.48 -19.32
N ALA A 123 -1.63 -1.78 -18.67
CA ALA A 123 -1.93 -0.77 -17.65
C ALA A 123 -2.88 0.32 -18.17
N THR A 124 -2.75 0.73 -19.42
CA THR A 124 -3.60 1.73 -20.08
C THR A 124 -5.06 1.27 -20.25
N LEU A 125 -5.31 -0.03 -20.25
CA LEU A 125 -6.65 -0.63 -20.36
C LEU A 125 -7.32 -0.80 -18.99
N TRP A 126 -6.56 -0.70 -17.92
CA TRP A 126 -7.08 -0.86 -16.57
C TRP A 126 -7.88 0.38 -16.16
N ARG A 127 -9.18 0.20 -16.05
CA ARG A 127 -10.08 1.22 -15.50
C ARG A 127 -10.13 1.08 -13.98
N GLY A 128 -10.48 2.18 -13.30
CA GLY A 128 -10.44 2.27 -11.83
C GLY A 128 -11.00 1.06 -11.08
N GLY A 129 -12.14 0.49 -11.52
CA GLY A 129 -12.73 -0.68 -10.88
C GLY A 129 -11.86 -1.95 -10.95
N MET A 130 -11.16 -2.19 -12.06
CA MET A 130 -10.25 -3.35 -12.20
C MET A 130 -9.04 -3.19 -11.28
N ALA A 131 -8.48 -1.99 -11.24
CA ALA A 131 -7.38 -1.64 -10.38
C ALA A 131 -7.72 -1.83 -8.90
N CYS A 132 -8.89 -1.34 -8.49
CA CYS A 132 -9.36 -1.48 -7.11
C CYS A 132 -9.60 -2.95 -6.73
N SER A 133 -10.12 -3.77 -7.65
CA SER A 133 -10.30 -5.21 -7.41
C SER A 133 -8.98 -5.94 -7.27
N ALA A 134 -8.00 -5.67 -8.13
CA ALA A 134 -6.67 -6.25 -8.04
C ALA A 134 -5.96 -5.87 -6.73
N LEU A 135 -6.06 -4.60 -6.32
CA LEU A 135 -5.47 -4.15 -5.05
C LEU A 135 -6.11 -4.85 -3.84
N LYS A 136 -7.42 -5.05 -3.84
CA LYS A 136 -8.09 -5.82 -2.79
C LYS A 136 -7.58 -7.27 -2.74
N GLN A 137 -7.32 -7.89 -3.88
CA GLN A 137 -6.71 -9.21 -3.94
C GLN A 137 -5.27 -9.20 -3.40
N LEU A 138 -4.43 -8.25 -3.82
CA LEU A 138 -3.06 -8.13 -3.30
C LEU A 138 -3.01 -7.86 -1.79
N ILE A 139 -4.02 -7.23 -1.23
CA ILE A 139 -4.15 -7.02 0.21
C ILE A 139 -4.65 -8.29 0.90
N GLY A 140 -5.73 -8.90 0.41
CA GLY A 140 -6.47 -9.96 1.09
C GLY A 140 -5.98 -11.37 0.80
N ASP A 141 -5.46 -11.62 -0.41
CA ASP A 141 -5.07 -12.95 -0.89
C ASP A 141 -3.54 -13.14 -0.90
N ALA A 142 -2.76 -12.24 -0.29
CA ALA A 142 -1.33 -12.41 -0.12
C ALA A 142 -0.97 -12.92 1.29
N ASP A 143 0.07 -13.77 1.36
CA ASP A 143 0.60 -14.28 2.63
C ASP A 143 1.50 -13.25 3.31
N TRP A 144 0.90 -12.17 3.75
CA TRP A 144 1.60 -11.13 4.50
C TRP A 144 2.10 -11.64 5.86
N GLY A 145 1.38 -12.58 6.48
CA GLY A 145 1.63 -13.02 7.84
C GLY A 145 1.44 -11.89 8.86
N GLU A 146 2.05 -12.04 10.03
CA GLU A 146 2.06 -10.98 11.05
C GLU A 146 3.04 -9.88 10.66
N LEU A 147 2.56 -8.63 10.63
CA LEU A 147 3.39 -7.45 10.34
C LEU A 147 3.30 -6.43 11.47
N ASP A 148 4.44 -5.82 11.82
CA ASP A 148 4.48 -4.64 12.67
C ASP A 148 4.08 -3.39 11.91
N TYR A 149 4.52 -3.28 10.64
CA TYR A 149 4.22 -2.18 9.74
C TYR A 149 3.85 -2.67 8.35
N PHE A 150 2.79 -2.09 7.80
CA PHE A 150 2.40 -2.28 6.42
C PHE A 150 2.42 -0.92 5.72
N ILE A 151 3.32 -0.75 4.75
CA ILE A 151 3.53 0.50 4.04
C ILE A 151 2.85 0.41 2.68
N LEU A 152 2.09 1.44 2.36
CA LEU A 152 1.42 1.59 1.07
C LEU A 152 2.08 2.74 0.30
N ASP A 153 2.66 2.44 -0.85
CA ASP A 153 3.09 3.43 -1.82
C ASP A 153 1.95 3.74 -2.76
N THR A 154 1.26 4.86 -2.56
CA THR A 154 0.04 5.19 -3.29
C THR A 154 0.36 5.92 -4.60
N PRO A 155 -0.52 5.89 -5.63
CA PRO A 155 -0.32 6.72 -6.82
C PRO A 155 -0.36 8.21 -6.47
N PRO A 156 0.21 9.09 -7.33
CA PRO A 156 0.14 10.52 -7.09
C PRO A 156 -1.29 11.06 -7.27
N GLY A 157 -1.59 12.17 -6.60
CA GLY A 157 -2.89 12.84 -6.67
C GLY A 157 -3.98 12.19 -5.83
N THR A 158 -5.22 12.34 -6.25
CA THR A 158 -6.42 11.75 -5.61
C THR A 158 -7.13 10.87 -6.63
N SER A 159 -7.25 9.58 -6.35
CA SER A 159 -7.88 8.60 -7.23
C SER A 159 -8.79 7.66 -6.45
N ASP A 160 -9.63 6.89 -7.15
CA ASP A 160 -10.45 5.83 -6.57
C ASP A 160 -9.62 4.81 -5.79
N ILE A 161 -8.33 4.68 -6.13
CA ILE A 161 -7.38 3.82 -5.42
C ILE A 161 -7.22 4.28 -3.98
N HIS A 162 -7.05 5.58 -3.73
CA HIS A 162 -6.93 6.13 -2.37
C HIS A 162 -8.18 5.83 -1.54
N LEU A 163 -9.36 6.06 -2.12
CA LEU A 163 -10.63 5.75 -1.47
C LEU A 163 -10.74 4.25 -1.15
N THR A 164 -10.37 3.40 -2.12
CA THR A 164 -10.39 1.95 -1.93
C THR A 164 -9.45 1.52 -0.81
N LEU A 165 -8.22 2.04 -0.75
CA LEU A 165 -7.26 1.72 0.31
C LEU A 165 -7.78 2.18 1.68
N LEU A 166 -8.29 3.41 1.77
CA LEU A 166 -8.87 3.95 3.01
C LEU A 166 -10.04 3.09 3.52
N GLN A 167 -10.93 2.68 2.61
CA GLN A 167 -12.09 1.84 2.97
C GLN A 167 -11.70 0.41 3.31
N THR A 168 -10.67 -0.13 2.64
CA THR A 168 -10.27 -1.54 2.80
C THR A 168 -9.44 -1.76 4.07
N LEU A 169 -8.59 -0.82 4.42
CA LEU A 169 -7.60 -0.95 5.51
C LEU A 169 -7.95 -0.13 6.74
N ALA A 170 -9.05 0.61 6.74
CA ALA A 170 -9.49 1.46 7.85
C ALA A 170 -8.39 2.43 8.33
N ILE A 171 -7.73 3.10 7.36
CA ILE A 171 -6.66 4.07 7.59
C ILE A 171 -7.30 5.45 7.89
#